data_b358868fa6ec821738bdb3665b0ef3ce
#
_entry.id   b358868fa6ec821738bdb3665b0ef3ce
#
_cell.length_a   1.000
_cell.length_b   1.000
_cell.length_c   1.000
_cell.angle_alpha   90.00
_cell.angle_beta   90.00
_cell.angle_gamma   90.00
#
_symmetry.space_group_name_H-M   'P 1'
#
loop_
_entity.id
_entity.type
_entity.pdbx_description
1 polymer ?
#
loop_
_entity_poly.entity_id
_entity_poly.type
_entity_poly.pdbx_seq_one_letter_code
_entity_poly.pdbx_strand_id
1 'polypeptide(L)'
;MADTKDFLLEIGTEEMPSAPLINASKQLPKLVVKMLDEAGLAHGEVRVVSSPRRLAAIVADVACATEAIHDVKRGPKAQIAFDADGNPTKAAEGFARKCGVDASALTRNVAEDGNEYVFAEKNVPSEPAMPILSALGHDVIAAIEWPNYRSQRWGSEHETFV
;
A
#
# COMPACT_ATOMS: atom_id res chain seq x y z
N MET A 1 14.36 10.40 -13.29
CA MET A 1 14.54 9.65 -12.03
C MET A 1 13.45 10.12 -11.10
N ALA A 2 12.76 9.22 -10.42
CA ALA A 2 11.80 9.62 -9.39
C ALA A 2 12.54 10.41 -8.30
N ASP A 3 11.91 11.45 -7.76
CA ASP A 3 12.44 12.20 -6.62
C ASP A 3 12.34 11.31 -5.38
N THR A 4 13.46 11.10 -4.68
CA THR A 4 13.53 10.27 -3.48
C THR A 4 14.11 11.06 -2.32
N LYS A 5 13.71 10.71 -1.10
CA LYS A 5 14.24 11.28 0.15
C LYS A 5 14.34 10.20 1.21
N ASP A 6 15.26 10.38 2.14
CA ASP A 6 15.32 9.52 3.31
C ASP A 6 14.12 9.78 4.22
N PHE A 7 13.56 8.69 4.75
CA PHE A 7 12.46 8.73 5.71
C PHE A 7 12.95 8.27 7.08
N LEU A 8 12.63 9.04 8.10
CA LEU A 8 12.90 8.71 9.50
C LEU A 8 11.57 8.52 10.25
N LEU A 9 11.37 7.32 10.77
CA LEU A 9 10.34 7.04 11.79
C LEU A 9 11.03 6.91 13.15
N GLU A 10 10.79 7.87 14.03
CA GLU A 10 11.31 7.85 15.39
C GLU A 10 10.17 7.67 16.40
N ILE A 11 10.30 6.67 17.25
CA ILE A 11 9.36 6.31 18.30
C ILE A 11 10.01 6.57 19.64
N GLY A 12 9.56 7.63 20.33
CA GLY A 12 9.94 7.92 21.71
C GLY A 12 9.14 7.06 22.67
N THR A 13 9.79 6.47 23.68
CA THR A 13 9.14 5.60 24.65
C THR A 13 9.55 5.92 26.07
N GLU A 14 8.83 5.39 27.05
CA GLU A 14 9.32 5.19 28.40
C GLU A 14 10.54 4.25 28.37
N GLU A 15 11.27 4.15 29.47
CA GLU A 15 12.43 3.28 29.53
C GLU A 15 12.04 1.80 29.39
N MET A 16 12.43 1.21 28.26
CA MET A 16 12.13 -0.18 27.92
C MET A 16 13.24 -1.12 28.42
N PRO A 17 12.85 -2.25 29.03
CA PRO A 17 13.79 -3.35 29.28
C PRO A 17 14.41 -3.87 27.95
N SER A 18 15.61 -4.43 28.04
CA SER A 18 16.37 -4.86 26.86
C SER A 18 15.66 -5.92 26.01
N ALA A 19 14.96 -6.87 26.63
CA ALA A 19 14.33 -7.96 25.88
C ALA A 19 13.16 -7.49 24.99
N PRO A 20 12.18 -6.70 25.48
CA PRO A 20 11.17 -6.05 24.63
C PRO A 20 11.77 -5.16 23.52
N LEU A 21 12.79 -4.38 23.87
CA LEU A 21 13.47 -3.49 22.93
C LEU A 21 14.11 -4.27 21.77
N ILE A 22 14.83 -5.36 22.06
CA ILE A 22 15.44 -6.21 21.06
C ILE A 22 14.38 -6.87 20.17
N ASN A 23 13.26 -7.29 20.76
CA ASN A 23 12.16 -7.89 20.02
C ASN A 23 11.53 -6.87 19.04
N ALA A 24 11.19 -5.67 19.52
CA ALA A 24 10.65 -4.60 18.70
C ALA A 24 11.63 -4.19 17.58
N SER A 25 12.95 -4.09 17.89
CA SER A 25 13.99 -3.77 16.90
C SER A 25 14.09 -4.81 15.76
N LYS A 26 13.74 -6.07 16.02
CA LYS A 26 13.70 -7.12 14.99
C LYS A 26 12.43 -7.11 14.14
N GLN A 27 11.32 -6.65 14.71
CA GLN A 27 10.05 -6.55 14.01
C GLN A 27 9.98 -5.31 13.13
N LEU A 28 10.47 -4.17 13.63
CA LEU A 28 10.32 -2.86 13.00
C LEU A 28 10.75 -2.82 11.52
N PRO A 29 11.92 -3.33 11.10
CA PRO A 29 12.30 -3.26 9.70
C PRO A 29 11.35 -4.04 8.79
N LYS A 30 10.84 -5.19 9.24
CA LYS A 30 9.89 -6.01 8.47
C LYS A 30 8.53 -5.34 8.33
N LEU A 31 8.05 -4.69 9.39
CA LEU A 31 6.79 -3.96 9.39
C LEU A 31 6.87 -2.74 8.45
N VAL A 32 7.95 -1.98 8.55
CA VAL A 32 8.17 -0.80 7.69
C VAL A 32 8.24 -1.19 6.22
N VAL A 33 9.05 -2.20 5.86
CA VAL A 33 9.16 -2.70 4.48
C VAL A 33 7.79 -3.13 3.98
N LYS A 34 7.10 -4.00 4.73
CA LYS A 34 5.79 -4.51 4.34
C LYS A 34 4.80 -3.38 4.05
N MET A 35 4.74 -2.38 4.92
CA MET A 35 3.77 -1.29 4.79
C MET A 35 4.13 -0.33 3.65
N LEU A 36 5.41 -0.08 3.39
CA LEU A 36 5.86 0.70 2.22
C LEU A 36 5.53 -0.02 0.91
N ASP A 37 5.77 -1.33 0.85
CA ASP A 37 5.43 -2.16 -0.32
C ASP A 37 3.90 -2.17 -0.56
N GLU A 38 3.10 -2.36 0.49
CA GLU A 38 1.63 -2.35 0.40
C GLU A 38 1.09 -0.98 -0.03
N ALA A 39 1.77 0.10 0.34
CA ALA A 39 1.44 1.46 -0.08
C ALA A 39 1.94 1.81 -1.50
N GLY A 40 2.75 0.94 -2.12
CA GLY A 40 3.32 1.18 -3.44
C GLY A 40 4.39 2.29 -3.46
N LEU A 41 5.05 2.53 -2.32
CA LEU A 41 6.17 3.46 -2.21
C LEU A 41 7.48 2.71 -2.40
N ALA A 42 8.15 2.95 -3.52
CA ALA A 42 9.49 2.44 -3.75
C ALA A 42 10.45 2.99 -2.67
N HIS A 43 11.34 2.13 -2.18
CA HIS A 43 12.26 2.48 -1.10
C HIS A 43 13.58 1.69 -1.20
N GLY A 44 14.61 2.20 -0.54
CA GLY A 44 15.91 1.54 -0.39
C GLY A 44 16.02 0.73 0.90
N GLU A 45 17.23 0.68 1.46
CA GLU A 45 17.53 -0.10 2.66
C GLU A 45 16.86 0.48 3.90
N VAL A 46 16.37 -0.41 4.77
CA VAL A 46 15.81 -0.05 6.08
C VAL A 46 16.82 -0.40 7.18
N ARG A 47 17.27 0.59 7.90
CA ARG A 47 18.15 0.47 9.06
C ARG A 47 17.42 0.84 10.34
N VAL A 48 17.53 0.01 11.38
CA VAL A 48 16.94 0.28 12.69
C VAL A 48 18.02 0.53 13.73
N VAL A 49 17.82 1.54 14.53
CA VAL A 49 18.62 1.88 15.70
C VAL A 49 17.71 2.01 16.93
N SER A 50 18.23 1.64 18.10
CA SER A 50 17.45 1.68 19.33
C SER A 50 18.27 2.05 20.55
N SER A 51 17.62 2.64 21.52
CA SER A 51 18.11 2.91 22.87
C SER A 51 16.99 2.60 23.88
N PRO A 52 17.24 2.57 25.18
CA PRO A 52 16.20 2.26 26.18
C PRO A 52 14.92 3.13 26.07
N ARG A 53 15.02 4.33 25.51
CA ARG A 53 13.90 5.28 25.39
C ARG A 53 13.56 5.64 23.95
N ARG A 54 14.14 4.97 22.95
CA ARG A 54 13.97 5.34 21.55
C ARG A 54 14.15 4.15 20.63
N LEU A 55 13.24 4.04 19.68
CA LEU A 55 13.32 3.10 18.58
C LEU A 55 13.17 3.90 17.28
N ALA A 56 14.08 3.74 16.33
CA ALA A 56 14.01 4.50 15.09
C ALA A 56 14.31 3.60 13.87
N ALA A 57 13.50 3.79 12.81
CA ALA A 57 13.74 3.23 11.49
C ALA A 57 14.17 4.35 10.54
N ILE A 58 15.27 4.14 9.85
CA ILE A 58 15.80 5.01 8.81
C ILE A 58 15.69 4.24 7.50
N VAL A 59 14.93 4.81 6.56
CA VAL A 59 14.69 4.22 5.24
C VAL A 59 15.34 5.13 4.20
N ALA A 60 16.27 4.59 3.45
CA ALA A 60 16.93 5.33 2.38
C ALA A 60 16.02 5.42 1.15
N ASP A 61 16.20 6.48 0.36
CA ASP A 61 15.64 6.62 -0.99
C ASP A 61 14.14 6.32 -1.13
N VAL A 62 13.30 6.75 -0.19
CA VAL A 62 11.84 6.61 -0.32
C VAL A 62 11.33 7.53 -1.41
N ALA A 63 10.53 7.00 -2.34
CA ALA A 63 9.91 7.78 -3.40
C ALA A 63 9.00 8.86 -2.82
N CYS A 64 9.06 10.09 -3.34
CA CYS A 64 8.24 11.21 -2.88
C CYS A 64 6.77 11.09 -3.27
N ALA A 65 6.43 10.13 -4.15
CA ALA A 65 5.08 9.80 -4.56
C ALA A 65 5.01 8.35 -5.04
N THR A 66 3.81 7.75 -5.02
CA THR A 66 3.56 6.44 -5.63
C THR A 66 3.64 6.52 -7.16
N GLU A 67 3.90 5.41 -7.82
CA GLU A 67 3.82 5.37 -9.27
C GLU A 67 2.37 5.43 -9.75
N ALA A 68 2.10 6.22 -10.78
CA ALA A 68 0.82 6.17 -11.46
C ALA A 68 0.71 4.85 -12.23
N ILE A 69 -0.37 4.11 -11.99
CA ILE A 69 -0.61 2.84 -12.67
C ILE A 69 -1.63 3.07 -13.78
N HIS A 70 -1.22 2.80 -15.01
CA HIS A 70 -2.11 2.72 -16.15
C HIS A 70 -2.04 1.29 -16.69
N ASP A 71 -2.98 0.46 -16.28
CA ASP A 71 -3.04 -0.96 -16.67
C ASP A 71 -4.25 -1.18 -17.59
N VAL A 72 -3.98 -1.64 -18.81
CA VAL A 72 -5.00 -1.95 -19.81
C VAL A 72 -5.00 -3.43 -20.06
N LYS A 73 -6.09 -4.11 -19.69
CA LYS A 73 -6.25 -5.55 -19.90
C LYS A 73 -7.28 -5.86 -20.97
N ARG A 74 -6.90 -6.71 -21.92
CA ARG A 74 -7.82 -7.23 -22.93
C ARG A 74 -8.66 -8.38 -22.32
N GLY A 75 -9.96 -8.28 -22.48
CA GLY A 75 -10.95 -9.25 -22.04
C GLY A 75 -11.52 -10.10 -23.17
N PRO A 76 -12.72 -10.65 -22.98
CA PRO A 76 -13.43 -11.45 -23.96
C PRO A 76 -13.84 -10.62 -25.19
N LYS A 77 -14.24 -11.30 -26.27
CA LYS A 77 -14.83 -10.66 -27.45
C LYS A 77 -16.11 -9.90 -27.04
N ALA A 78 -16.35 -8.74 -27.64
CA ALA A 78 -17.50 -7.88 -27.32
C ALA A 78 -18.84 -8.64 -27.50
N GLN A 79 -18.95 -9.52 -28.47
CA GLN A 79 -20.12 -10.38 -28.73
C GLN A 79 -20.45 -11.36 -27.59
N ILE A 80 -19.45 -11.69 -26.76
CA ILE A 80 -19.61 -12.58 -25.60
C ILE A 80 -19.83 -11.75 -24.33
N ALA A 81 -19.20 -10.58 -24.29
CA ALA A 81 -19.23 -9.69 -23.13
C ALA A 81 -20.52 -8.87 -23.02
N PHE A 82 -21.22 -8.65 -24.11
CA PHE A 82 -22.46 -7.90 -24.14
C PHE A 82 -23.56 -8.68 -24.87
N ASP A 83 -24.78 -8.54 -24.42
CA ASP A 83 -25.96 -9.12 -25.07
C ASP A 83 -26.41 -8.25 -26.29
N ALA A 84 -27.51 -8.69 -26.94
CA ALA A 84 -28.07 -7.97 -28.09
C ALA A 84 -28.59 -6.57 -27.73
N ASP A 85 -28.94 -6.33 -26.48
CA ASP A 85 -29.43 -5.05 -25.96
C ASP A 85 -28.29 -4.16 -25.43
N GLY A 86 -27.02 -4.66 -25.47
CA GLY A 86 -25.84 -3.95 -25.04
C GLY A 86 -25.56 -4.03 -23.54
N ASN A 87 -26.27 -4.87 -22.80
CA ASN A 87 -26.01 -5.05 -21.36
C ASN A 87 -24.84 -5.99 -21.13
N PRO A 88 -24.05 -5.78 -20.05
CA PRO A 88 -22.92 -6.65 -19.72
C PRO A 88 -23.44 -8.06 -19.32
N THR A 89 -22.85 -9.08 -19.92
CA THR A 89 -23.10 -10.47 -19.57
C THR A 89 -22.27 -10.86 -18.33
N LYS A 90 -22.54 -12.06 -17.78
CA LYS A 90 -21.73 -12.66 -16.71
C LYS A 90 -20.24 -12.74 -17.05
N ALA A 91 -19.89 -12.86 -18.35
CA ALA A 91 -18.50 -12.87 -18.82
C ALA A 91 -17.84 -11.50 -18.65
N ALA A 92 -18.55 -10.40 -18.99
CA ALA A 92 -18.08 -9.04 -18.78
C ALA A 92 -17.96 -8.71 -17.28
N GLU A 93 -18.97 -9.04 -16.48
CA GLU A 93 -18.97 -8.84 -15.02
C GLU A 93 -17.82 -9.60 -14.34
N GLY A 94 -17.59 -10.86 -14.73
CA GLY A 94 -16.49 -11.68 -14.21
C GLY A 94 -15.13 -11.11 -14.57
N PHE A 95 -14.98 -10.59 -15.79
CA PHE A 95 -13.75 -9.93 -16.23
C PHE A 95 -13.51 -8.59 -15.51
N ALA A 96 -14.53 -7.73 -15.39
CA ALA A 96 -14.49 -6.47 -14.67
C ALA A 96 -14.06 -6.69 -13.19
N ARG A 97 -14.69 -7.66 -12.51
CA ARG A 97 -14.35 -8.04 -11.13
C ARG A 97 -12.90 -8.50 -11.00
N LYS A 98 -12.42 -9.32 -11.95
CA LYS A 98 -11.01 -9.78 -11.97
C LYS A 98 -10.02 -8.62 -12.16
N CYS A 99 -10.41 -7.59 -12.92
CA CYS A 99 -9.59 -6.41 -13.17
C CYS A 99 -9.75 -5.33 -12.09
N GLY A 100 -10.70 -5.49 -11.16
CA GLY A 100 -10.96 -4.50 -10.11
C GLY A 100 -11.60 -3.21 -10.64
N VAL A 101 -12.39 -3.30 -11.73
CA VAL A 101 -13.13 -2.20 -12.32
C VAL A 101 -14.63 -2.49 -12.34
N ASP A 102 -15.46 -1.46 -12.50
CA ASP A 102 -16.88 -1.64 -12.70
C ASP A 102 -17.17 -2.13 -14.13
N ALA A 103 -18.21 -2.95 -14.32
CA ALA A 103 -18.59 -3.45 -15.63
C ALA A 103 -19.01 -2.32 -16.61
N SER A 104 -19.49 -1.20 -16.08
CA SER A 104 -19.82 0.00 -16.87
C SER A 104 -18.59 0.77 -17.36
N ALA A 105 -17.42 0.55 -16.74
CA ALA A 105 -16.16 1.18 -17.12
C ALA A 105 -15.41 0.39 -18.21
N LEU A 106 -15.95 -0.73 -18.67
CA LEU A 106 -15.36 -1.52 -19.73
C LEU A 106 -15.51 -0.80 -21.09
N THR A 107 -14.42 -0.66 -21.82
CA THR A 107 -14.39 -0.07 -23.16
C THR A 107 -14.38 -1.15 -24.23
N ARG A 108 -14.87 -0.83 -25.44
CA ARG A 108 -14.84 -1.73 -26.61
C ARG A 108 -13.87 -1.19 -27.63
N ASN A 109 -12.92 -1.99 -28.04
CA ASN A 109 -11.96 -1.62 -29.09
C ASN A 109 -11.72 -2.80 -30.04
N VAL A 110 -11.47 -2.47 -31.31
CA VAL A 110 -11.10 -3.44 -32.32
C VAL A 110 -9.60 -3.74 -32.19
N ALA A 111 -9.24 -5.00 -32.03
CA ALA A 111 -7.85 -5.44 -32.01
C ALA A 111 -7.30 -5.63 -33.42
N GLU A 112 -5.99 -5.85 -33.54
CA GLU A 112 -5.28 -6.03 -34.81
C GLU A 112 -5.83 -7.21 -35.65
N ASP A 113 -6.49 -8.18 -35.02
CA ASP A 113 -7.13 -9.32 -35.65
C ASP A 113 -8.52 -9.00 -36.27
N GLY A 114 -8.94 -7.74 -36.25
CA GLY A 114 -10.22 -7.27 -36.76
C GLY A 114 -11.44 -7.63 -35.90
N ASN A 115 -11.24 -8.26 -34.75
CA ASN A 115 -12.31 -8.55 -33.79
C ASN A 115 -12.42 -7.45 -32.75
N GLU A 116 -13.64 -7.19 -32.31
CA GLU A 116 -13.93 -6.30 -31.19
C GLU A 116 -13.80 -7.01 -29.86
N TYR A 117 -13.00 -6.47 -28.95
CA TYR A 117 -12.78 -6.98 -27.60
C TYR A 117 -13.16 -5.93 -26.56
N VAL A 118 -13.41 -6.41 -25.36
CA VAL A 118 -13.58 -5.58 -24.19
C VAL A 118 -12.25 -5.33 -23.53
N PHE A 119 -12.04 -4.09 -23.11
CA PHE A 119 -10.84 -3.68 -22.38
C PHE A 119 -11.22 -3.11 -21.02
N ALA A 120 -10.48 -3.48 -20.01
CA ALA A 120 -10.54 -2.89 -18.69
C ALA A 120 -9.32 -1.98 -18.50
N GLU A 121 -9.58 -0.71 -18.25
CA GLU A 121 -8.54 0.28 -17.96
C GLU A 121 -8.57 0.60 -16.47
N LYS A 122 -7.46 0.37 -15.79
CA LYS A 122 -7.29 0.76 -14.40
C LYS A 122 -6.29 1.91 -14.33
N ASN A 123 -6.79 3.08 -14.01
CA ASN A 123 -5.99 4.27 -13.78
C ASN A 123 -5.94 4.55 -12.29
N VAL A 124 -4.76 4.40 -11.67
CA VAL A 124 -4.49 4.83 -10.30
C VAL A 124 -3.55 6.03 -10.40
N PRO A 125 -3.98 7.22 -10.00
CA PRO A 125 -3.12 8.39 -10.05
C PRO A 125 -1.96 8.25 -9.05
N SER A 126 -0.86 8.93 -9.33
CA SER A 126 0.23 9.07 -8.36
C SER A 126 -0.25 9.87 -7.15
N GLU A 127 0.05 9.39 -5.96
CA GLU A 127 -0.26 10.04 -4.69
C GLU A 127 1.03 10.49 -3.99
N PRO A 128 1.05 11.67 -3.36
CA PRO A 128 2.22 12.13 -2.64
C PRO A 128 2.51 11.26 -1.41
N ALA A 129 3.80 10.99 -1.14
CA ALA A 129 4.21 10.08 -0.07
C ALA A 129 3.89 10.61 1.34
N MET A 130 3.89 11.92 1.57
CA MET A 130 3.76 12.49 2.92
C MET A 130 2.50 12.05 3.68
N PRO A 131 1.27 12.11 3.12
CA PRO A 131 0.07 11.61 3.81
C PRO A 131 0.16 10.10 4.11
N ILE A 132 0.70 9.33 3.17
CA ILE A 132 0.87 7.87 3.28
C ILE A 132 1.83 7.55 4.43
N LEU A 133 2.99 8.22 4.49
CA LEU A 133 4.00 8.02 5.52
C LEU A 133 3.50 8.45 6.92
N SER A 134 2.66 9.48 6.98
CA SER A 134 2.03 9.91 8.24
C SER A 134 1.11 8.82 8.80
N ALA A 135 0.25 8.23 7.98
CA ALA A 135 -0.62 7.13 8.38
C ALA A 135 0.19 5.87 8.73
N LEU A 136 1.19 5.52 7.89
CA LEU A 136 2.07 4.38 8.08
C LEU A 136 2.78 4.41 9.44
N GLY A 137 3.17 5.57 9.93
CA GLY A 137 3.81 5.69 11.24
C GLY A 137 2.93 5.14 12.38
N HIS A 138 1.65 5.47 12.38
CA HIS A 138 0.68 4.95 13.35
C HIS A 138 0.49 3.44 13.22
N ASP A 139 0.31 2.96 11.98
CA ASP A 139 0.06 1.55 11.71
C ASP A 139 1.26 0.66 12.10
N VAL A 140 2.48 1.13 11.83
CA VAL A 140 3.71 0.43 12.24
C VAL A 140 3.77 0.28 13.75
N ILE A 141 3.49 1.37 14.49
CA ILE A 141 3.52 1.34 15.96
C ILE A 141 2.47 0.37 16.51
N ALA A 142 1.25 0.40 15.97
CA ALA A 142 0.17 -0.49 16.36
C ALA A 142 0.44 -1.96 16.05
N ALA A 143 1.23 -2.25 15.00
CA ALA A 143 1.56 -3.60 14.56
C ALA A 143 2.75 -4.24 15.32
N ILE A 144 3.47 -3.48 16.14
CA ILE A 144 4.54 -4.06 16.98
C ILE A 144 3.93 -4.94 18.06
N GLU A 145 4.28 -6.21 18.07
CA GLU A 145 3.87 -7.17 19.11
C GLU A 145 4.76 -7.04 20.34
N TRP A 146 4.15 -6.71 21.47
CA TRP A 146 4.81 -6.60 22.77
C TRP A 146 4.52 -7.81 23.64
N PRO A 147 5.50 -8.33 24.41
CA PRO A 147 5.29 -9.53 25.24
C PRO A 147 4.31 -9.35 26.40
N ASN A 148 4.07 -8.11 26.82
CA ASN A 148 3.12 -7.77 27.87
C ASN A 148 2.29 -6.58 27.39
N TYR A 149 1.05 -6.85 27.02
CA TYR A 149 0.11 -5.81 26.59
C TYR A 149 -0.28 -4.91 27.78
N ARG A 150 0.09 -3.65 27.69
CA ARG A 150 -0.53 -2.58 28.45
C ARG A 150 -0.94 -1.51 27.46
N SER A 151 -2.16 -0.99 27.61
CA SER A 151 -2.61 0.11 26.77
C SER A 151 -1.64 1.28 26.88
N GLN A 152 -1.22 1.83 25.77
CA GLN A 152 -0.31 2.97 25.70
C GLN A 152 -1.10 4.16 25.15
N ARG A 153 -0.85 5.33 25.72
CA ARG A 153 -1.43 6.59 25.28
C ARG A 153 -0.31 7.49 24.77
N TRP A 154 -0.50 8.05 23.60
CA TRP A 154 0.47 8.92 22.95
C TRP A 154 0.10 10.39 23.15
N GLY A 155 0.91 11.10 23.95
CA GLY A 155 0.78 12.54 24.13
C GLY A 155 -0.65 13.00 24.45
N SER A 156 -1.18 13.91 23.64
CA SER A 156 -2.56 14.43 23.72
C SER A 156 -3.59 13.60 22.95
N GLU A 157 -3.15 12.56 22.25
CA GLU A 157 -4.05 11.69 21.50
C GLU A 157 -4.93 10.90 22.47
N HIS A 158 -6.21 10.78 22.14
CA HIS A 158 -7.18 10.01 22.93
C HIS A 158 -7.20 8.51 22.56
N GLU A 159 -6.52 8.14 21.48
CA GLU A 159 -6.43 6.77 21.05
C GLU A 159 -5.37 6.02 21.84
N THR A 160 -5.75 4.84 22.31
CA THR A 160 -4.84 3.90 22.97
C THR A 160 -4.41 2.84 21.97
N PHE A 161 -3.11 2.69 21.79
CA PHE A 161 -2.53 1.57 21.08
C PHE A 161 -2.27 0.43 22.05
N VAL A 162 -2.59 -0.79 21.65
CA VAL A 162 -2.36 -2.00 22.42
C VAL A 162 -1.32 -2.84 21.73
#